data_f6b34680dcf365214548d4299026bbf2
#
_entry.id   f6b34680dcf365214548d4299026bbf2
#
_cell.length_a   1.000
_cell.length_b   1.000
_cell.length_c   1.000
_cell.angle_alpha   90.00
_cell.angle_beta   90.00
_cell.angle_gamma   90.00
#
_symmetry.space_group_name_H-M   'P 1'
#
loop_
_entity.id
_entity.type
_entity.pdbx_description
1 polymer ?
#
loop_
_entity_poly.entity_id
_entity_poly.type
_entity_poly.pdbx_seq_one_letter_code
_entity_poly.pdbx_strand_id
1 'polypeptide(L)'
;DIKALVVSKTGALDAATAKRRQLPVLLVIGGTHAGEIDGKDAGLMLMRELLVDKGKENPLNHLVVVFVPVFNVDGHEARSRFSRPNQNGPLETGQRTNALRINLNRDWMLSQAHEMRAMLTLVQQWDPLATLDMHVTDGLRFRHDVSVSISTHYGAGPLVKKDAQTVLDASLSHLRGLGHDPLGFYPQLKDVNDPGLGVIVEADAP
;
A
#
# COMPACT_ATOMS: atom_id res chain seq x y z
N ASP A 1 -13.36 -10.32 -10.59
CA ASP A 1 -13.57 -8.86 -10.43
C ASP A 1 -12.78 -8.34 -9.24
N ILE A 2 -12.07 -7.22 -9.42
CA ILE A 2 -11.44 -6.49 -8.31
C ILE A 2 -12.53 -5.80 -7.50
N LYS A 3 -12.46 -5.91 -6.18
CA LYS A 3 -13.40 -5.27 -5.24
C LYS A 3 -12.71 -4.12 -4.52
N ALA A 4 -13.44 -3.04 -4.32
CA ALA A 4 -13.04 -1.92 -3.49
C ALA A 4 -14.10 -1.68 -2.41
N LEU A 5 -13.64 -1.36 -1.21
CA LEU A 5 -14.47 -0.92 -0.10
C LEU A 5 -14.39 0.61 -0.01
N VAL A 6 -15.52 1.27 -0.01
CA VAL A 6 -15.60 2.72 0.23
C VAL A 6 -16.08 2.94 1.65
N VAL A 7 -15.28 3.59 2.47
CA VAL A 7 -15.51 3.73 3.90
C VAL A 7 -15.43 5.20 4.32
N SER A 8 -16.50 5.72 4.91
CA SER A 8 -16.57 7.07 5.46
C SER A 8 -17.73 7.19 6.44
N LYS A 9 -17.60 8.03 7.44
CA LYS A 9 -18.70 8.42 8.36
C LYS A 9 -19.39 9.72 7.96
N THR A 10 -18.90 10.36 6.89
CA THR A 10 -19.52 11.59 6.37
C THR A 10 -20.75 11.32 5.51
N GLY A 11 -21.02 10.06 5.13
CA GLY A 11 -22.05 9.68 4.17
C GLY A 11 -21.65 9.86 2.70
N ALA A 12 -20.39 10.22 2.40
CA ALA A 12 -19.85 10.29 1.05
C ALA A 12 -19.32 8.90 0.65
N LEU A 13 -20.12 8.13 -0.03
CA LEU A 13 -19.79 6.76 -0.46
C LEU A 13 -19.63 6.63 -1.99
N ASP A 14 -19.55 7.77 -2.67
CA ASP A 14 -19.24 7.86 -4.10
C ASP A 14 -18.32 9.05 -4.39
N ALA A 15 -17.55 8.96 -5.47
CA ALA A 15 -16.55 9.95 -5.84
C ALA A 15 -17.13 11.35 -6.09
N ALA A 16 -18.30 11.43 -6.72
CA ALA A 16 -18.95 12.71 -7.00
C ALA A 16 -19.37 13.44 -5.71
N THR A 17 -19.85 12.70 -4.72
CA THR A 17 -20.19 13.25 -3.40
C THR A 17 -18.94 13.66 -2.62
N ALA A 18 -17.88 12.86 -2.64
CA ALA A 18 -16.62 13.22 -2.01
C ALA A 18 -16.04 14.53 -2.62
N LYS A 19 -15.99 14.61 -3.94
CA LYS A 19 -15.53 15.80 -4.66
C LYS A 19 -16.39 17.04 -4.39
N ARG A 20 -17.70 16.91 -4.47
CA ARG A 20 -18.62 18.03 -4.20
C ARG A 20 -18.48 18.58 -2.78
N ARG A 21 -18.19 17.71 -1.82
CA ARG A 21 -17.98 18.09 -0.40
C ARG A 21 -16.54 18.42 -0.08
N GLN A 22 -15.64 18.37 -1.05
CA GLN A 22 -14.20 18.62 -0.88
C GLN A 22 -13.56 17.74 0.22
N LEU A 23 -14.03 16.50 0.34
CA LEU A 23 -13.46 15.55 1.29
C LEU A 23 -12.18 14.93 0.71
N PRO A 24 -11.10 14.89 1.47
CA PRO A 24 -9.90 14.17 1.05
C PRO A 24 -10.19 12.67 0.92
N VAL A 25 -9.59 12.06 -0.08
CA VAL A 25 -9.70 10.61 -0.33
C VAL A 25 -8.33 9.99 -0.10
N LEU A 26 -8.30 8.93 0.69
CA LEU A 26 -7.14 8.05 0.84
C LEU A 26 -7.42 6.76 0.07
N LEU A 27 -6.60 6.46 -0.94
CA LEU A 27 -6.61 5.17 -1.61
C LEU A 27 -5.65 4.23 -0.90
N VAL A 28 -6.12 3.05 -0.53
CA VAL A 28 -5.31 2.01 0.11
C VAL A 28 -5.34 0.78 -0.78
N ILE A 29 -4.17 0.27 -1.13
CA ILE A 29 -4.01 -0.88 -2.03
C ILE A 29 -3.29 -1.99 -1.29
N GLY A 30 -3.90 -3.17 -1.25
CA GLY A 30 -3.29 -4.40 -0.77
C GLY A 30 -3.22 -5.45 -1.88
N GLY A 31 -2.35 -6.43 -1.71
CA GLY A 31 -2.29 -7.59 -2.59
C GLY A 31 -1.93 -7.28 -4.05
N THR A 32 -1.14 -6.23 -4.29
CA THR A 32 -0.50 -5.97 -5.59
C THR A 32 0.38 -7.16 -5.99
N HIS A 33 1.09 -7.73 -5.04
CA HIS A 33 1.67 -9.06 -5.12
C HIS A 33 0.85 -9.97 -4.20
N ALA A 34 0.13 -10.90 -4.76
CA ALA A 34 -0.93 -11.63 -4.06
C ALA A 34 -0.45 -12.52 -2.88
N GLY A 35 0.83 -12.89 -2.84
CA GLY A 35 1.43 -13.59 -1.72
C GLY A 35 1.76 -12.71 -0.51
N GLU A 36 1.67 -11.40 -0.64
CA GLU A 36 1.97 -10.40 0.39
C GLU A 36 0.66 -10.03 1.11
N ILE A 37 0.24 -10.88 2.04
CA ILE A 37 -1.12 -10.84 2.62
C ILE A 37 -1.30 -9.84 3.74
N ASP A 38 -0.22 -9.39 4.38
CA ASP A 38 -0.27 -8.56 5.59
C ASP A 38 -1.10 -7.28 5.39
N GLY A 39 -0.89 -6.58 4.28
CA GLY A 39 -1.62 -5.37 3.96
C GLY A 39 -3.12 -5.59 3.78
N LYS A 40 -3.52 -6.74 3.22
CA LYS A 40 -4.93 -7.12 3.11
C LYS A 40 -5.55 -7.31 4.49
N ASP A 41 -4.92 -8.10 5.33
CA ASP A 41 -5.46 -8.49 6.63
C ASP A 41 -5.45 -7.30 7.59
N ALA A 42 -4.33 -6.57 7.69
CA ALA A 42 -4.23 -5.35 8.50
C ALA A 42 -5.23 -4.27 8.04
N GLY A 43 -5.39 -4.09 6.73
CA GLY A 43 -6.35 -3.13 6.17
C GLY A 43 -7.79 -3.47 6.53
N LEU A 44 -8.19 -4.74 6.45
CA LEU A 44 -9.54 -5.17 6.85
C LEU A 44 -9.76 -4.99 8.36
N MET A 45 -8.76 -5.28 9.19
CA MET A 45 -8.81 -5.05 10.63
C MET A 45 -8.97 -3.56 10.94
N LEU A 46 -8.16 -2.71 10.32
CA LEU A 46 -8.22 -1.25 10.49
C LEU A 46 -9.60 -0.70 10.06
N MET A 47 -10.13 -1.12 8.92
CA MET A 47 -11.46 -0.69 8.47
C MET A 47 -12.53 -1.06 9.49
N ARG A 48 -12.48 -2.27 10.04
CA ARG A 48 -13.40 -2.71 11.10
C ARG A 48 -13.29 -1.83 12.33
N GLU A 49 -12.08 -1.57 12.81
CA GLU A 49 -11.84 -0.73 13.98
C GLU A 49 -12.36 0.70 13.79
N LEU A 50 -12.02 1.33 12.67
CA LEU A 50 -12.47 2.68 12.35
C LEU A 50 -13.99 2.79 12.21
N LEU A 51 -14.65 1.75 11.71
CA LEU A 51 -16.12 1.75 11.59
C LEU A 51 -16.81 1.62 12.95
N VAL A 52 -16.23 0.84 13.87
CA VAL A 52 -16.80 0.61 15.20
C VAL A 52 -16.51 1.77 16.14
N ASP A 53 -15.34 2.42 16.01
CA ASP A 53 -14.96 3.56 16.84
C ASP A 53 -15.92 4.73 16.67
N LYS A 54 -16.50 5.20 17.78
CA LYS A 54 -17.44 6.34 17.85
C LYS A 54 -16.76 7.64 18.27
N GLY A 55 -15.43 7.63 18.42
CA GLY A 55 -14.66 8.80 18.84
C GLY A 55 -14.77 9.96 17.85
N LYS A 56 -14.67 11.20 18.36
CA LYS A 56 -14.67 12.41 17.54
C LYS A 56 -13.42 12.51 16.68
N GLU A 57 -12.31 11.95 17.13
CA GLU A 57 -11.01 11.94 16.45
C GLU A 57 -10.92 10.87 15.33
N ASN A 58 -12.00 10.13 15.10
CA ASN A 58 -12.02 9.12 14.04
C ASN A 58 -11.84 9.77 12.67
N PRO A 59 -10.80 9.41 11.89
CA PRO A 59 -10.50 10.04 10.61
C PRO A 59 -11.65 9.93 9.60
N LEU A 60 -12.47 8.87 9.68
CA LEU A 60 -13.62 8.69 8.80
C LEU A 60 -14.70 9.78 8.96
N ASN A 61 -14.61 10.62 9.99
CA ASN A 61 -15.46 11.79 10.12
C ASN A 61 -15.08 12.93 9.15
N HIS A 62 -13.88 12.87 8.57
CA HIS A 62 -13.29 13.97 7.80
C HIS A 62 -12.76 13.56 6.42
N LEU A 63 -12.67 12.25 6.14
CA LEU A 63 -12.15 11.75 4.88
C LEU A 63 -12.94 10.52 4.39
N VAL A 64 -12.63 10.13 3.15
CA VAL A 64 -13.10 8.89 2.55
C VAL A 64 -11.90 7.97 2.36
N VAL A 65 -12.02 6.71 2.75
CA VAL A 65 -11.06 5.66 2.42
C VAL A 65 -11.64 4.81 1.29
N VAL A 66 -10.87 4.64 0.24
CA VAL A 66 -11.12 3.67 -0.82
C VAL A 66 -10.08 2.56 -0.66
N PHE A 67 -10.50 1.40 -0.21
CA PHE A 67 -9.60 0.27 0.06
C PHE A 67 -9.80 -0.85 -0.95
N VAL A 68 -8.75 -1.21 -1.67
CA VAL A 68 -8.65 -2.37 -2.55
C VAL A 68 -7.84 -3.45 -1.82
N PRO A 69 -8.49 -4.42 -1.15
CA PRO A 69 -7.78 -5.40 -0.32
C PRO A 69 -6.94 -6.39 -1.13
N VAL A 70 -7.38 -6.71 -2.36
CA VAL A 70 -6.69 -7.63 -3.26
C VAL A 70 -6.70 -7.05 -4.67
N PHE A 71 -5.59 -6.43 -5.05
CA PHE A 71 -5.46 -5.86 -6.38
C PHE A 71 -5.19 -6.95 -7.44
N ASN A 72 -4.29 -7.88 -7.16
CA ASN A 72 -3.99 -9.02 -8.03
C ASN A 72 -4.87 -10.23 -7.67
N VAL A 73 -6.12 -10.21 -8.10
CA VAL A 73 -7.09 -11.27 -7.82
C VAL A 73 -6.67 -12.60 -8.44
N ASP A 74 -6.16 -12.59 -9.66
CA ASP A 74 -5.72 -13.80 -10.35
C ASP A 74 -4.59 -14.50 -9.61
N GLY A 75 -3.58 -13.71 -9.20
CA GLY A 75 -2.48 -14.22 -8.39
C GLY A 75 -2.94 -14.71 -7.03
N HIS A 76 -3.94 -14.08 -6.43
CA HIS A 76 -4.51 -14.48 -5.16
C HIS A 76 -5.22 -15.84 -5.26
N GLU A 77 -5.95 -16.09 -6.32
CA GLU A 77 -6.64 -17.38 -6.54
C GLU A 77 -5.67 -18.49 -6.99
N ALA A 78 -4.57 -18.15 -7.63
CA ALA A 78 -3.54 -19.11 -8.09
C ALA A 78 -2.56 -19.47 -6.96
N ARG A 79 -3.08 -19.95 -5.82
CA ARG A 79 -2.29 -20.33 -4.64
C ARG A 79 -1.58 -21.65 -4.83
N SER A 80 -0.34 -21.72 -4.38
CA SER A 80 0.39 -22.97 -4.22
C SER A 80 1.55 -22.82 -3.23
N ARG A 81 2.12 -23.95 -2.80
CA ARG A 81 3.33 -23.99 -1.97
C ARG A 81 4.58 -23.45 -2.67
N PHE A 82 4.53 -23.31 -3.98
CA PHE A 82 5.67 -22.96 -4.83
C PHE A 82 5.52 -21.59 -5.50
N SER A 83 4.40 -20.88 -5.28
CA SER A 83 4.14 -19.59 -5.93
C SER A 83 5.11 -18.49 -5.51
N ARG A 84 5.54 -18.50 -4.25
CA ARG A 84 6.47 -17.51 -3.67
C ARG A 84 7.43 -18.21 -2.69
N PRO A 85 8.38 -19.02 -3.17
CA PRO A 85 9.28 -19.79 -2.29
C PRO A 85 10.19 -18.91 -1.42
N ASN A 86 10.35 -17.65 -1.75
CA ASN A 86 11.09 -16.64 -0.99
C ASN A 86 10.25 -15.95 0.10
N GLN A 87 8.95 -16.20 0.19
CA GLN A 87 8.10 -15.64 1.25
C GLN A 87 8.11 -16.52 2.50
N ASN A 88 8.15 -15.89 3.67
CA ASN A 88 7.96 -16.55 4.97
C ASN A 88 6.47 -16.56 5.38
N GLY A 89 5.58 -16.43 4.41
CA GLY A 89 4.14 -16.33 4.62
C GLY A 89 3.46 -17.68 4.79
N PRO A 90 2.14 -17.75 4.54
CA PRO A 90 1.40 -18.98 4.72
C PRO A 90 1.95 -20.11 3.84
N LEU A 91 1.61 -21.36 4.23
CA LEU A 91 2.08 -22.57 3.54
C LEU A 91 1.77 -22.55 2.03
N GLU A 92 0.64 -21.98 1.67
CA GLU A 92 0.26 -21.72 0.28
C GLU A 92 0.07 -20.23 0.08
N THR A 93 0.84 -19.65 -0.85
CA THR A 93 0.83 -18.23 -1.17
C THR A 93 0.30 -17.99 -2.57
N GLY A 94 -0.25 -16.81 -2.80
CA GLY A 94 -0.60 -16.33 -4.13
C GLY A 94 0.62 -16.00 -4.98
N GLN A 95 0.41 -15.86 -6.28
CA GLN A 95 1.47 -15.55 -7.24
C GLN A 95 1.77 -14.05 -7.27
N ARG A 96 3.02 -13.72 -7.62
CA ARG A 96 3.46 -12.33 -7.81
C ARG A 96 2.78 -11.65 -9.00
N THR A 97 2.54 -12.39 -10.08
CA THR A 97 1.98 -11.89 -11.33
C THR A 97 0.51 -12.28 -11.49
N ASN A 98 -0.22 -11.58 -12.36
CA ASN A 98 -1.58 -11.96 -12.74
C ASN A 98 -1.59 -13.17 -13.70
N ALA A 99 -2.75 -13.57 -14.21
CA ALA A 99 -2.91 -14.70 -15.14
C ALA A 99 -2.14 -14.51 -16.46
N LEU A 100 -1.91 -13.28 -16.89
CA LEU A 100 -1.11 -12.95 -18.07
C LEU A 100 0.41 -12.86 -17.77
N ARG A 101 0.83 -13.22 -16.55
CA ARG A 101 2.21 -13.14 -16.06
C ARG A 101 2.76 -11.70 -16.02
N ILE A 102 1.88 -10.72 -15.92
CA ILE A 102 2.27 -9.32 -15.76
C ILE A 102 2.43 -9.03 -14.26
N ASN A 103 3.55 -8.43 -13.88
CA ASN A 103 3.73 -7.87 -12.55
C ASN A 103 3.05 -6.50 -12.49
N LEU A 104 1.93 -6.41 -11.78
CA LEU A 104 1.14 -5.18 -11.68
C LEU A 104 1.94 -4.01 -11.12
N ASN A 105 2.91 -4.27 -10.21
CA ASN A 105 3.80 -3.25 -9.67
C ASN A 105 4.91 -2.80 -10.67
N ARG A 106 4.85 -3.20 -11.91
CA ARG A 106 5.69 -2.72 -13.03
C ARG A 106 4.86 -2.21 -14.20
N ASP A 107 3.53 -2.21 -14.05
CA ASP A 107 2.61 -1.92 -15.15
C ASP A 107 1.96 -0.53 -15.08
N TRP A 108 2.25 0.25 -14.04
CA TRP A 108 1.70 1.60 -13.84
C TRP A 108 1.89 2.53 -15.04
N MET A 109 3.02 2.44 -15.74
CA MET A 109 3.33 3.25 -16.91
C MET A 109 2.81 2.65 -18.22
N LEU A 110 2.80 1.32 -18.31
CA LEU A 110 2.47 0.61 -19.56
C LEU A 110 0.98 0.29 -19.65
N SER A 111 0.32 0.06 -18.51
CA SER A 111 -1.12 -0.23 -18.39
C SER A 111 -1.59 -1.38 -19.30
N GLN A 112 -0.78 -2.43 -19.41
CA GLN A 112 -1.07 -3.59 -20.24
C GLN A 112 -2.15 -4.48 -19.61
N ALA A 113 -2.10 -4.65 -18.29
CA ALA A 113 -3.05 -5.46 -17.56
C ALA A 113 -4.43 -4.78 -17.48
N HIS A 114 -5.49 -5.58 -17.55
CA HIS A 114 -6.85 -5.09 -17.34
C HIS A 114 -7.04 -4.53 -15.92
N GLU A 115 -6.43 -5.17 -14.94
CA GLU A 115 -6.41 -4.75 -13.54
C GLU A 115 -5.80 -3.35 -13.39
N MET A 116 -4.68 -3.10 -14.05
CA MET A 116 -4.03 -1.79 -14.00
C MET A 116 -4.88 -0.70 -14.63
N ARG A 117 -5.51 -0.97 -15.77
CA ARG A 117 -6.45 -0.01 -16.39
C ARG A 117 -7.64 0.28 -15.49
N ALA A 118 -8.17 -0.73 -14.80
CA ALA A 118 -9.25 -0.55 -13.82
C ALA A 118 -8.79 0.30 -12.63
N MET A 119 -7.58 0.06 -12.11
CA MET A 119 -6.98 0.85 -11.03
C MET A 119 -6.77 2.31 -11.45
N LEU A 120 -6.24 2.56 -12.63
CA LEU A 120 -6.07 3.93 -13.15
C LEU A 120 -7.41 4.65 -13.32
N THR A 121 -8.44 3.93 -13.75
CA THR A 121 -9.80 4.49 -13.83
C THR A 121 -10.31 4.86 -12.44
N LEU A 122 -10.10 4.00 -11.44
CA LEU A 122 -10.47 4.27 -10.05
C LEU A 122 -9.72 5.49 -9.50
N VAL A 123 -8.41 5.60 -9.74
CA VAL A 123 -7.60 6.77 -9.37
C VAL A 123 -8.15 8.04 -10.01
N GLN A 124 -8.44 8.03 -11.30
CA GLN A 124 -9.02 9.18 -12.00
C GLN A 124 -10.40 9.59 -11.48
N GLN A 125 -11.23 8.62 -11.10
CA GLN A 125 -12.57 8.89 -10.58
C GLN A 125 -12.53 9.48 -9.18
N TRP A 126 -11.69 8.93 -8.30
CA TRP A 126 -11.66 9.31 -6.89
C TRP A 126 -10.69 10.44 -6.58
N ASP A 127 -9.73 10.72 -7.45
CA ASP A 127 -8.72 11.78 -7.32
C ASP A 127 -8.09 11.80 -5.90
N PRO A 128 -7.45 10.69 -5.47
CA PRO A 128 -7.01 10.56 -4.10
C PRO A 128 -5.91 11.56 -3.76
N LEU A 129 -6.03 12.16 -2.56
CA LEU A 129 -4.99 13.03 -1.99
C LEU A 129 -3.69 12.26 -1.74
N ALA A 130 -3.81 11.00 -1.34
CA ALA A 130 -2.68 10.11 -1.11
C ALA A 130 -3.05 8.67 -1.45
N THR A 131 -2.06 7.90 -1.87
CA THR A 131 -2.16 6.45 -2.09
C THR A 131 -1.19 5.74 -1.16
N LEU A 132 -1.69 4.76 -0.41
CA LEU A 132 -0.91 3.83 0.39
C LEU A 132 -0.89 2.47 -0.32
N ASP A 133 0.27 2.07 -0.83
CA ASP A 133 0.49 0.76 -1.45
C ASP A 133 1.23 -0.15 -0.46
N MET A 134 0.56 -1.21 -0.03
CA MET A 134 1.05 -2.07 1.03
C MET A 134 1.74 -3.30 0.47
N HIS A 135 3.00 -3.44 0.84
CA HIS A 135 3.86 -4.56 0.46
C HIS A 135 4.50 -5.21 1.69
N VAL A 136 5.16 -6.34 1.49
CA VAL A 136 6.07 -6.93 2.47
C VAL A 136 7.40 -7.25 1.80
N THR A 137 8.44 -7.46 2.61
CA THR A 137 9.74 -7.91 2.11
C THR A 137 9.64 -9.32 1.53
N ASP A 138 10.51 -9.66 0.59
CA ASP A 138 10.55 -10.97 -0.07
C ASP A 138 11.14 -12.07 0.86
N GLY A 139 10.57 -12.20 2.08
CA GLY A 139 10.99 -13.19 3.08
C GLY A 139 12.24 -12.79 3.88
N LEU A 140 12.81 -11.63 3.61
CA LEU A 140 13.93 -11.10 4.37
C LEU A 140 13.47 -10.59 5.73
N ARG A 141 14.22 -10.93 6.77
CA ARG A 141 14.03 -10.42 8.12
C ARG A 141 15.02 -9.30 8.39
N PHE A 142 14.51 -8.09 8.46
CA PHE A 142 15.26 -6.95 8.92
C PHE A 142 15.12 -6.81 10.45
N ARG A 143 16.03 -6.06 11.08
CA ARG A 143 15.89 -5.68 12.49
C ARG A 143 14.62 -4.83 12.70
N HIS A 144 14.35 -3.98 11.73
CA HIS A 144 13.18 -3.11 11.72
C HIS A 144 11.93 -3.89 11.31
N ASP A 145 10.82 -3.63 11.98
CA ASP A 145 9.56 -4.36 11.79
C ASP A 145 8.62 -3.69 10.79
N VAL A 146 8.79 -2.39 10.55
CA VAL A 146 7.99 -1.62 9.59
C VAL A 146 8.89 -0.72 8.76
N SER A 147 8.60 -0.59 7.48
CA SER A 147 9.20 0.40 6.59
C SER A 147 8.11 1.27 5.98
N VAL A 148 8.28 2.59 6.03
CA VAL A 148 7.42 3.57 5.37
C VAL A 148 8.30 4.38 4.43
N SER A 149 8.02 4.31 3.14
CA SER A 149 8.71 5.13 2.15
C SER A 149 7.71 6.00 1.40
N ILE A 150 8.07 7.24 1.15
CA ILE A 150 7.26 8.16 0.36
C ILE A 150 8.04 8.54 -0.89
N SER A 151 7.49 8.21 -2.05
CA SER A 151 8.10 8.59 -3.33
C SER A 151 7.83 10.07 -3.61
N THR A 152 8.92 10.83 -3.62
CA THR A 152 8.88 12.27 -3.95
C THR A 152 9.74 12.61 -5.17
N HIS A 153 10.25 11.58 -5.87
CA HIS A 153 11.35 11.76 -6.80
C HIS A 153 10.93 12.35 -8.15
N TYR A 154 9.92 11.80 -8.79
CA TYR A 154 9.62 12.15 -10.17
C TYR A 154 8.55 13.24 -10.28
N GLY A 155 8.97 14.47 -10.60
CA GLY A 155 8.07 15.56 -10.97
C GLY A 155 7.30 16.23 -9.83
N ALA A 156 7.46 15.77 -8.58
CA ALA A 156 6.80 16.40 -7.46
C ALA A 156 7.36 17.80 -7.16
N GLY A 157 6.47 18.79 -7.13
CA GLY A 157 6.84 20.16 -6.76
C GLY A 157 7.30 20.28 -5.30
N PRO A 158 8.00 21.39 -4.94
CA PRO A 158 8.56 21.57 -3.59
C PRO A 158 7.54 21.46 -2.46
N LEU A 159 6.31 21.90 -2.68
CA LEU A 159 5.22 21.81 -1.68
C LEU A 159 4.84 20.35 -1.43
N VAL A 160 4.65 19.55 -2.48
CA VAL A 160 4.31 18.14 -2.36
C VAL A 160 5.43 17.37 -1.62
N LYS A 161 6.69 17.69 -1.93
CA LYS A 161 7.84 17.08 -1.24
C LYS A 161 7.85 17.41 0.25
N LYS A 162 7.57 18.66 0.60
CA LYS A 162 7.49 19.10 2.00
C LYS A 162 6.36 18.40 2.74
N ASP A 163 5.17 18.36 2.15
CA ASP A 163 4.01 17.74 2.78
C ASP A 163 4.21 16.22 2.93
N ALA A 164 4.78 15.57 1.91
CA ALA A 164 5.14 14.16 1.95
C ALA A 164 6.15 13.87 3.08
N GLN A 165 7.19 14.70 3.25
CA GLN A 165 8.14 14.55 4.35
C GLN A 165 7.46 14.72 5.71
N THR A 166 6.54 15.67 5.83
CA THR A 166 5.76 15.88 7.07
C THR A 166 4.93 14.64 7.42
N VAL A 167 4.28 14.03 6.43
CA VAL A 167 3.52 12.78 6.63
C VAL A 167 4.44 11.63 7.02
N LEU A 168 5.60 11.50 6.37
CA LEU A 168 6.58 10.47 6.72
C LEU A 168 7.06 10.61 8.15
N ASP A 169 7.50 11.80 8.55
CA ASP A 169 8.03 12.07 9.89
C ASP A 169 6.97 11.83 10.97
N ALA A 170 5.72 12.24 10.73
CA ALA A 170 4.61 11.97 11.63
C ALA A 170 4.32 10.47 11.75
N SER A 171 4.33 9.74 10.64
CA SER A 171 4.11 8.29 10.62
C SER A 171 5.19 7.54 11.41
N LEU A 172 6.47 7.86 11.15
CA LEU A 172 7.60 7.26 11.86
C LEU A 172 7.57 7.58 13.36
N SER A 173 7.23 8.81 13.72
CA SER A 173 7.09 9.24 15.12
C SER A 173 5.97 8.46 15.82
N HIS A 174 4.83 8.32 15.17
CA HIS A 174 3.69 7.58 15.70
C HIS A 174 4.02 6.10 15.91
N LEU A 175 4.64 5.46 14.91
CA LEU A 175 5.06 4.05 15.01
C LEU A 175 6.05 3.83 16.16
N ARG A 176 7.03 4.74 16.34
CA ARG A 176 7.95 4.67 17.50
C ARG A 176 7.21 4.83 18.83
N GLY A 177 6.21 5.69 18.88
CA GLY A 177 5.34 5.86 20.04
C GLY A 177 4.55 4.60 20.41
N LEU A 178 4.26 3.76 19.43
CA LEU A 178 3.62 2.46 19.63
C LEU A 178 4.63 1.33 19.95
N GLY A 179 5.92 1.62 19.99
CA GLY A 179 6.97 0.65 20.34
C GLY A 179 7.58 -0.07 19.14
N HIS A 180 7.28 0.35 17.91
CA HIS A 180 7.91 -0.17 16.69
C HIS A 180 9.28 0.46 16.42
N ASP A 181 10.10 -0.23 15.63
CA ASP A 181 11.39 0.27 15.12
C ASP A 181 11.27 0.51 13.59
N PRO A 182 10.65 1.64 13.15
CA PRO A 182 10.36 1.86 11.75
C PRO A 182 11.54 2.43 10.98
N LEU A 183 11.63 2.07 9.68
CA LEU A 183 12.49 2.71 8.69
C LEU A 183 11.71 3.74 7.86
N GLY A 184 12.36 4.84 7.48
CA GLY A 184 11.81 5.88 6.60
C GLY A 184 12.13 5.69 5.11
N PHE A 185 12.49 4.48 4.70
CA PHE A 185 12.86 4.14 3.33
C PHE A 185 12.62 2.65 3.06
N TYR A 186 12.65 2.26 1.79
CA TYR A 186 12.54 0.85 1.40
C TYR A 186 13.88 0.14 1.62
N PRO A 187 13.94 -0.89 2.50
CA PRO A 187 15.20 -1.60 2.75
C PRO A 187 15.52 -2.57 1.61
N GLN A 188 16.76 -2.56 1.16
CA GLN A 188 17.29 -3.53 0.21
C GLN A 188 18.56 -4.20 0.75
N LEU A 189 18.82 -5.43 0.35
CA LEU A 189 20.11 -6.08 0.57
C LEU A 189 21.10 -5.62 -0.50
N LYS A 190 22.31 -5.24 -0.07
CA LYS A 190 23.39 -4.84 -0.96
C LYS A 190 23.94 -6.01 -1.76
N ASP A 191 24.16 -7.11 -1.05
CA ASP A 191 24.64 -8.37 -1.58
C ASP A 191 24.07 -9.50 -0.72
N VAL A 192 23.56 -10.53 -1.35
CA VAL A 192 23.05 -11.73 -0.64
C VAL A 192 24.18 -12.47 0.11
N ASN A 193 25.41 -12.21 -0.23
CA ASN A 193 26.59 -12.81 0.39
C ASN A 193 27.26 -11.86 1.42
N ASP A 194 26.73 -10.65 1.63
CA ASP A 194 27.28 -9.73 2.63
C ASP A 194 26.83 -10.16 4.03
N PRO A 195 27.73 -10.72 4.86
CA PRO A 195 27.40 -11.15 6.21
C PRO A 195 27.05 -9.98 7.15
N GLY A 196 27.38 -8.76 6.74
CA GLY A 196 27.07 -7.54 7.50
C GLY A 196 25.63 -7.06 7.33
N LEU A 197 24.82 -7.69 6.47
CA LEU A 197 23.44 -7.32 6.18
C LEU A 197 23.26 -5.80 6.07
N GLY A 198 24.13 -5.17 5.27
CA GLY A 198 24.02 -3.75 5.01
C GLY A 198 22.67 -3.43 4.38
N VAL A 199 21.80 -2.81 5.16
CA VAL A 199 20.58 -2.21 4.60
C VAL A 199 21.02 -1.09 3.69
N ILE A 200 20.87 -1.26 2.38
CA ILE A 200 21.04 -0.17 1.45
C ILE A 200 19.74 0.60 1.38
N VAL A 201 19.88 1.85 1.65
CA VAL A 201 18.95 2.87 1.17
C VAL A 201 19.00 2.80 -0.36
N GLU A 202 17.85 2.67 -1.03
CA GLU A 202 17.75 3.18 -2.39
C GLU A 202 17.95 4.70 -2.31
N ALA A 203 19.21 5.10 -2.24
CA ALA A 203 19.55 6.46 -2.50
C ALA A 203 19.38 6.64 -4.00
N ASP A 204 18.33 7.36 -4.38
CA ASP A 204 18.18 7.95 -5.70
C ASP A 204 18.47 6.99 -6.87
N ALA A 205 17.55 6.08 -7.15
CA ALA A 205 17.47 5.53 -8.50
C ALA A 205 17.15 6.72 -9.44
N PRO A 206 17.96 6.92 -10.48
CA PRO A 206 17.83 8.04 -11.40
C PRO A 206 16.50 8.04 -12.15
#